data_b7d99fe155c039065412c6a545750b97
#
_entry.id   b7d99fe155c039065412c6a545750b97
#
_cell.length_a   1.000
_cell.length_b   1.000
_cell.length_c   1.000
_cell.angle_alpha   90.00
_cell.angle_beta   90.00
_cell.angle_gamma   90.00
#
_symmetry.space_group_name_H-M   'P 1'
#
loop_
_entity.id
_entity.type
_entity.pdbx_description
1 polymer ?
#
loop_
_entity_poly.entity_id
_entity_poly.type
_entity_poly.pdbx_seq_one_letter_code
_entity_poly.pdbx_strand_id
1 'polypeptide(L)'
;ELFISKPDLHPDTYSPLREARPEGNFKITIGELLKYSVALSDNNACDILIDYLGGTSALQKYVRRQGIKQMKITATEDRMHKSGDPYLNHTRPSSAVRLLEKFIQQELLSPVYQKFLENTMIATSTGSDKLKGLLPAETIIGHKTGSSDRDSTGMKAGDNDMGFVYLPHGGDHYTIAVFITDSMEDDKTNAAIIAQISKAVYDYINEISS
;
A
#
# COMPACT_ATOMS: atom_id res chain seq x y z
N GLU A 1 -15.25 16.64 4.72
CA GLU A 1 -15.34 15.86 5.98
C GLU A 1 -16.40 14.78 5.86
N LEU A 2 -16.12 13.61 6.41
CA LEU A 2 -17.05 12.51 6.60
C LEU A 2 -17.37 12.37 8.08
N PHE A 3 -18.59 11.97 8.40
CA PHE A 3 -18.96 11.55 9.74
C PHE A 3 -18.76 10.04 9.85
N ILE A 4 -17.98 9.60 10.83
CA ILE A 4 -17.69 8.20 11.10
C ILE A 4 -18.42 7.79 12.36
N SER A 5 -19.34 6.87 12.21
CA SER A 5 -20.08 6.27 13.32
C SER A 5 -19.28 5.11 13.94
N LYS A 6 -19.67 4.68 15.14
CA LYS A 6 -19.00 3.53 15.77
C LYS A 6 -19.09 2.23 14.95
N PRO A 7 -20.21 1.89 14.28
CA PRO A 7 -20.30 0.73 13.41
C PRO A 7 -19.37 0.75 12.19
N ASP A 8 -18.90 1.91 11.74
CA ASP A 8 -17.95 2.02 10.62
C ASP A 8 -16.53 1.60 11.01
N LEU A 9 -16.28 1.40 12.31
CA LEU A 9 -15.01 0.99 12.88
C LEU A 9 -15.05 -0.50 13.26
N HIS A 10 -14.77 -1.37 12.30
CA HIS A 10 -14.77 -2.83 12.52
C HIS A 10 -13.78 -3.22 13.63
N PRO A 11 -14.18 -4.04 14.62
CA PRO A 11 -13.36 -4.34 15.78
C PRO A 11 -12.20 -5.31 15.47
N ASP A 12 -12.43 -6.25 14.54
CA ASP A 12 -11.56 -7.41 14.32
C ASP A 12 -10.54 -7.17 13.20
N THR A 13 -10.02 -5.94 13.09
CA THR A 13 -9.03 -5.59 12.07
C THR A 13 -8.00 -4.59 12.61
N TYR A 14 -6.84 -4.53 11.98
CA TYR A 14 -5.81 -3.55 12.31
C TYR A 14 -6.29 -2.14 11.97
N SER A 15 -6.39 -1.26 12.95
CA SER A 15 -6.88 0.10 12.74
C SER A 15 -6.39 1.09 13.80
N PRO A 16 -5.28 1.78 13.56
CA PRO A 16 -4.85 2.92 14.36
C PRO A 16 -5.90 4.02 14.51
N LEU A 17 -6.76 4.21 13.49
CA LEU A 17 -7.89 5.15 13.56
C LEU A 17 -8.87 4.76 14.66
N ARG A 18 -9.26 3.48 14.72
CA ARG A 18 -10.13 2.96 15.77
C ARG A 18 -9.48 3.07 17.15
N GLU A 19 -8.20 2.76 17.25
CA GLU A 19 -7.44 2.88 18.50
C GLU A 19 -7.42 4.33 19.01
N ALA A 20 -7.24 5.29 18.10
CA ALA A 20 -7.27 6.72 18.43
C ALA A 20 -8.68 7.27 18.73
N ARG A 21 -9.73 6.65 18.20
CA ARG A 21 -11.13 7.11 18.28
C ARG A 21 -12.10 5.95 18.54
N PRO A 22 -11.97 5.22 19.67
CA PRO A 22 -12.67 3.95 19.90
C PRO A 22 -14.20 4.11 20.02
N GLU A 23 -14.68 5.32 20.37
CA GLU A 23 -16.10 5.59 20.52
C GLU A 23 -16.81 5.93 19.21
N GLY A 24 -16.07 6.13 18.12
CA GLY A 24 -16.65 6.61 16.86
C GLY A 24 -17.31 7.98 17.02
N ASN A 25 -18.30 8.28 16.15
CA ASN A 25 -19.13 9.49 16.22
C ASN A 25 -18.32 10.79 16.10
N PHE A 26 -17.39 10.84 15.17
CA PHE A 26 -16.53 12.00 14.90
C PHE A 26 -16.53 12.37 13.42
N LYS A 27 -16.09 13.59 13.12
CA LYS A 27 -15.83 14.03 11.75
C LYS A 27 -14.34 13.95 11.45
N ILE A 28 -14.03 13.55 10.24
CA ILE A 28 -12.66 13.44 9.72
C ILE A 28 -12.61 13.86 8.26
N THR A 29 -11.50 14.44 7.84
CA THR A 29 -11.29 14.81 6.42
C THR A 29 -10.87 13.60 5.58
N ILE A 30 -11.16 13.62 4.28
CA ILE A 30 -10.66 12.62 3.33
C ILE A 30 -9.12 12.55 3.37
N GLY A 31 -8.46 13.70 3.52
CA GLY A 31 -7.00 13.75 3.62
C GLY A 31 -6.44 13.00 4.84
N GLU A 32 -7.11 13.12 6.00
CA GLU A 32 -6.73 12.37 7.20
C GLU A 32 -6.99 10.86 7.03
N LEU A 33 -8.12 10.48 6.45
CA LEU A 33 -8.41 9.07 6.14
C LEU A 33 -7.37 8.48 5.18
N LEU A 34 -6.94 9.24 4.16
CA LEU A 34 -5.86 8.81 3.26
C LEU A 34 -4.53 8.62 3.99
N LYS A 35 -4.20 9.49 4.95
CA LYS A 35 -2.99 9.31 5.78
C LYS A 35 -3.07 8.03 6.63
N TYR A 36 -4.21 7.78 7.27
CA TYR A 36 -4.43 6.53 8.02
C TYR A 36 -4.31 5.31 7.10
N SER A 37 -5.01 5.30 5.97
CA SER A 37 -5.01 4.16 5.04
C SER A 37 -3.65 3.92 4.40
N VAL A 38 -2.97 4.96 3.91
CA VAL A 38 -1.73 4.81 3.14
C VAL A 38 -0.51 4.74 4.05
N ALA A 39 -0.31 5.72 4.95
CA ALA A 39 0.90 5.81 5.74
C ALA A 39 0.92 4.87 6.96
N LEU A 40 -0.25 4.57 7.52
CA LEU A 40 -0.40 3.72 8.71
C LEU A 40 -1.03 2.35 8.40
N SER A 41 -1.40 2.11 7.14
CA SER A 41 -2.03 0.85 6.70
C SER A 41 -3.33 0.50 7.44
N ASP A 42 -4.16 1.50 7.73
CA ASP A 42 -5.40 1.37 8.50
C ASP A 42 -6.52 0.75 7.64
N ASN A 43 -7.02 -0.41 8.05
CA ASN A 43 -8.02 -1.15 7.29
C ASN A 43 -9.40 -0.46 7.34
N ASN A 44 -9.82 0.07 8.49
CA ASN A 44 -11.09 0.81 8.57
C ASN A 44 -11.07 2.08 7.72
N ALA A 45 -9.99 2.83 7.74
CA ALA A 45 -9.85 4.00 6.88
C ALA A 45 -9.87 3.62 5.39
N CYS A 46 -9.28 2.49 5.01
CA CYS A 46 -9.33 1.94 3.66
C CYS A 46 -10.77 1.63 3.24
N ASP A 47 -11.50 0.90 4.06
CA ASP A 47 -12.88 0.48 3.78
C ASP A 47 -13.85 1.68 3.71
N ILE A 48 -13.72 2.64 4.62
CA ILE A 48 -14.49 3.90 4.60
C ILE A 48 -14.25 4.67 3.30
N LEU A 49 -13.00 4.74 2.83
CA LEU A 49 -12.66 5.39 1.56
C LEU A 49 -13.24 4.64 0.36
N ILE A 50 -13.19 3.31 0.36
CA ILE A 50 -13.79 2.47 -0.69
C ILE A 50 -15.30 2.70 -0.76
N ASP A 51 -15.97 2.70 0.37
CA ASP A 51 -17.42 2.94 0.45
C ASP A 51 -17.79 4.35 -0.01
N TYR A 52 -17.03 5.36 0.39
CA TYR A 52 -17.20 6.74 -0.08
C TYR A 52 -17.07 6.87 -1.60
N LEU A 53 -16.23 6.07 -2.25
CA LEU A 53 -16.05 6.02 -3.70
C LEU A 53 -17.16 5.25 -4.44
N GLY A 54 -18.09 4.62 -3.73
CA GLY A 54 -19.16 3.79 -4.30
C GLY A 54 -18.80 2.30 -4.37
N GLY A 55 -17.89 1.86 -3.51
CA GLY A 55 -17.53 0.46 -3.32
C GLY A 55 -16.43 -0.05 -4.25
N THR A 56 -16.05 -1.31 -4.05
CA THR A 56 -14.98 -1.98 -4.80
C THR A 56 -15.22 -2.00 -6.31
N SER A 57 -16.48 -2.08 -6.74
CA SER A 57 -16.83 -2.07 -8.18
C SER A 57 -16.49 -0.74 -8.85
N ALA A 58 -16.71 0.39 -8.17
CA ALA A 58 -16.34 1.71 -8.67
C ALA A 58 -14.82 1.85 -8.78
N LEU A 59 -14.10 1.41 -7.74
CA LEU A 59 -12.64 1.41 -7.70
C LEU A 59 -12.06 0.49 -8.80
N GLN A 60 -12.57 -0.73 -8.96
CA GLN A 60 -12.14 -1.66 -10.02
C GLN A 60 -12.35 -1.06 -11.41
N LYS A 61 -13.48 -0.38 -11.62
CA LYS A 61 -13.79 0.28 -12.90
C LYS A 61 -12.81 1.44 -13.18
N TYR A 62 -12.46 2.21 -12.14
CA TYR A 62 -11.46 3.27 -12.25
C TYR A 62 -10.10 2.70 -12.66
N VAL A 63 -9.58 1.70 -11.95
CA VAL A 63 -8.29 1.06 -12.23
C VAL A 63 -8.22 0.51 -13.66
N ARG A 64 -9.29 -0.15 -14.13
CA ARG A 64 -9.37 -0.63 -15.51
C ARG A 64 -9.33 0.50 -16.55
N ARG A 65 -9.96 1.65 -16.28
CA ARG A 65 -9.92 2.83 -17.15
C ARG A 65 -8.50 3.41 -17.28
N GLN A 66 -7.67 3.24 -16.25
CA GLN A 66 -6.26 3.62 -16.30
C GLN A 66 -5.41 2.62 -17.11
N GLY A 67 -6.02 1.60 -17.73
CA GLY A 67 -5.32 0.59 -18.52
C GLY A 67 -4.59 -0.48 -17.70
N ILE A 68 -4.88 -0.59 -16.39
CA ILE A 68 -4.33 -1.62 -15.51
C ILE A 68 -5.22 -2.86 -15.59
N LYS A 69 -4.76 -3.88 -16.32
CA LYS A 69 -5.60 -5.03 -16.68
C LYS A 69 -5.58 -6.19 -15.69
N GLN A 70 -4.45 -6.41 -15.02
CA GLN A 70 -4.22 -7.59 -14.17
C GLN A 70 -4.20 -7.20 -12.69
N MET A 71 -5.16 -6.36 -12.29
CA MET A 71 -5.43 -5.98 -10.91
C MET A 71 -6.92 -6.22 -10.66
N LYS A 72 -7.22 -7.03 -9.65
CA LYS A 72 -8.57 -7.38 -9.24
C LYS A 72 -8.82 -6.86 -7.84
N ILE A 73 -9.88 -6.06 -7.70
CA ILE A 73 -10.32 -5.47 -6.45
C ILE A 73 -11.80 -5.80 -6.31
N THR A 74 -12.15 -6.74 -5.44
CA THR A 74 -13.51 -7.28 -5.27
C THR A 74 -13.99 -7.29 -3.84
N ALA A 75 -13.09 -7.07 -2.89
CA ALA A 75 -13.39 -7.11 -1.46
C ALA A 75 -12.82 -5.88 -0.75
N THR A 76 -13.50 -5.44 0.29
CA THR A 76 -12.98 -4.56 1.34
C THR A 76 -12.10 -5.38 2.29
N GLU A 77 -11.35 -4.72 3.18
CA GLU A 77 -10.52 -5.40 4.18
C GLU A 77 -11.39 -6.25 5.13
N ASP A 78 -12.51 -5.71 5.61
CA ASP A 78 -13.49 -6.45 6.43
C ASP A 78 -14.04 -7.68 5.71
N ARG A 79 -14.35 -7.55 4.43
CA ARG A 79 -14.85 -8.69 3.63
C ARG A 79 -13.79 -9.76 3.43
N MET A 80 -12.54 -9.41 3.18
CA MET A 80 -11.45 -10.37 3.07
C MET A 80 -11.26 -11.12 4.38
N HIS A 81 -11.22 -10.40 5.50
CA HIS A 81 -11.11 -11.00 6.83
C HIS A 81 -12.25 -11.98 7.13
N LYS A 82 -13.50 -11.57 6.93
CA LYS A 82 -14.70 -12.41 7.16
C LYS A 82 -14.80 -13.62 6.23
N SER A 83 -14.34 -13.50 4.99
CA SER A 83 -14.40 -14.60 4.02
C SER A 83 -13.36 -15.69 4.28
N GLY A 84 -12.26 -15.35 4.95
CA GLY A 84 -11.09 -16.22 5.08
C GLY A 84 -10.36 -16.49 3.74
N ASP A 85 -10.68 -15.74 2.67
CA ASP A 85 -10.00 -15.84 1.38
C ASP A 85 -9.11 -14.63 1.13
N PRO A 86 -7.80 -14.75 1.37
CA PRO A 86 -6.83 -13.67 1.20
C PRO A 86 -6.56 -13.32 -0.28
N TYR A 87 -7.06 -14.10 -1.24
CA TYR A 87 -6.82 -13.92 -2.68
C TYR A 87 -7.97 -13.22 -3.41
N LEU A 88 -9.01 -12.76 -2.72
CA LEU A 88 -10.13 -12.01 -3.33
C LEU A 88 -9.63 -10.77 -4.08
N ASN A 89 -8.65 -10.08 -3.50
CA ASN A 89 -7.92 -9.00 -4.16
C ASN A 89 -6.53 -9.51 -4.57
N HIS A 90 -6.17 -9.30 -5.83
CA HIS A 90 -4.85 -9.69 -6.30
C HIS A 90 -4.39 -8.85 -7.49
N THR A 91 -3.08 -8.75 -7.65
CA THR A 91 -2.45 -8.10 -8.80
C THR A 91 -1.12 -8.77 -9.12
N ARG A 92 -0.59 -8.47 -10.32
CA ARG A 92 0.79 -8.83 -10.66
C ARG A 92 1.74 -7.68 -10.34
N PRO A 93 3.00 -7.95 -9.96
CA PRO A 93 3.99 -6.90 -9.73
C PRO A 93 4.10 -5.91 -10.90
N SER A 94 4.06 -6.39 -12.15
CA SER A 94 4.10 -5.55 -13.35
C SER A 94 2.90 -4.58 -13.46
N SER A 95 1.72 -4.98 -12.97
CA SER A 95 0.55 -4.09 -12.94
C SER A 95 0.65 -3.05 -11.83
N ALA A 96 1.22 -3.42 -10.69
CA ALA A 96 1.48 -2.50 -9.59
C ALA A 96 2.52 -1.45 -9.99
N VAL A 97 3.64 -1.87 -10.59
CA VAL A 97 4.68 -0.98 -11.14
C VAL A 97 4.08 -0.02 -12.17
N ARG A 98 3.24 -0.51 -13.10
CA ARG A 98 2.59 0.36 -14.09
C ARG A 98 1.66 1.40 -13.45
N LEU A 99 0.96 1.06 -12.39
CA LEU A 99 0.11 2.02 -11.67
C LEU A 99 0.96 3.08 -10.96
N LEU A 100 2.03 2.66 -10.29
CA LEU A 100 2.99 3.56 -9.64
C LEU A 100 3.65 4.50 -10.64
N GLU A 101 4.05 3.98 -11.80
CA GLU A 101 4.67 4.77 -12.87
C GLU A 101 3.72 5.88 -13.35
N LYS A 102 2.46 5.53 -13.66
CA LYS A 102 1.44 6.52 -14.00
C LYS A 102 1.22 7.57 -12.91
N PHE A 103 1.29 7.14 -11.65
CA PHE A 103 1.19 8.04 -10.52
C PHE A 103 2.37 9.02 -10.50
N ILE A 104 3.60 8.53 -10.54
CA ILE A 104 4.82 9.38 -10.44
C ILE A 104 4.97 10.31 -11.65
N GLN A 105 4.55 9.86 -12.85
CA GLN A 105 4.51 10.68 -14.07
C GLN A 105 3.37 11.70 -14.08
N GLN A 106 2.60 11.81 -13.00
CA GLN A 106 1.49 12.77 -12.84
C GLN A 106 0.34 12.58 -13.87
N GLU A 107 0.14 11.33 -14.32
CA GLU A 107 -0.94 11.02 -15.26
C GLU A 107 -2.31 10.84 -14.57
N LEU A 108 -2.34 10.66 -13.24
CA LEU A 108 -3.55 10.25 -12.52
C LEU A 108 -4.22 11.37 -11.74
N LEU A 109 -3.46 12.34 -11.24
CA LEU A 109 -3.92 13.35 -10.28
C LEU A 109 -3.49 14.76 -10.71
N SER A 110 -4.22 15.78 -10.23
CA SER A 110 -3.73 17.15 -10.33
C SER A 110 -2.50 17.37 -9.42
N PRO A 111 -1.65 18.37 -9.70
CA PRO A 111 -0.38 18.56 -8.97
C PRO A 111 -0.52 18.63 -7.44
N VAL A 112 -1.59 19.26 -6.95
CA VAL A 112 -1.85 19.39 -5.49
C VAL A 112 -2.11 18.04 -4.86
N TYR A 113 -2.95 17.19 -5.46
CA TYR A 113 -3.27 15.85 -4.95
C TYR A 113 -2.13 14.87 -5.19
N GLN A 114 -1.40 15.02 -6.29
CA GLN A 114 -0.17 14.30 -6.57
C GLN A 114 0.84 14.48 -5.43
N LYS A 115 1.16 15.73 -5.09
CA LYS A 115 2.11 16.04 -4.02
C LYS A 115 1.63 15.57 -2.65
N PHE A 116 0.33 15.68 -2.38
CA PHE A 116 -0.24 15.19 -1.14
C PHE A 116 -0.06 13.67 -0.99
N LEU A 117 -0.40 12.87 -2.02
CA LEU A 117 -0.30 11.41 -1.96
C LEU A 117 1.16 10.96 -1.96
N GLU A 118 2.03 11.59 -2.74
CA GLU A 118 3.47 11.35 -2.74
C GLU A 118 4.06 11.53 -1.34
N ASN A 119 3.81 12.67 -0.70
CA ASN A 119 4.27 12.94 0.67
C ASN A 119 3.67 11.93 1.67
N THR A 120 2.43 11.49 1.48
CA THR A 120 1.79 10.50 2.34
C THR A 120 2.45 9.13 2.20
N MET A 121 2.83 8.72 0.99
CA MET A 121 3.58 7.48 0.76
C MET A 121 5.01 7.55 1.31
N ILE A 122 5.68 8.70 1.22
CA ILE A 122 7.01 8.91 1.81
C ILE A 122 6.94 8.83 3.35
N ALA A 123 5.84 9.28 3.95
CA ALA A 123 5.60 9.22 5.39
C ALA A 123 5.15 7.84 5.90
N THR A 124 5.12 6.80 5.04
CA THR A 124 4.76 5.44 5.46
C THR A 124 5.64 4.95 6.59
N SER A 125 5.02 4.50 7.68
CA SER A 125 5.70 4.02 8.88
C SER A 125 5.75 2.49 8.98
N THR A 126 5.01 1.78 8.14
CA THR A 126 4.99 0.31 8.10
C THR A 126 6.10 -0.23 7.20
N GLY A 127 6.68 -1.40 7.53
CA GLY A 127 7.66 -2.10 6.69
C GLY A 127 8.99 -1.35 6.51
N SER A 128 9.48 -0.70 7.56
CA SER A 128 10.79 -0.05 7.57
C SER A 128 11.96 -1.01 7.27
N ASP A 129 11.72 -2.31 7.41
CA ASP A 129 12.63 -3.42 7.16
C ASP A 129 12.44 -4.10 5.79
N LYS A 130 11.45 -3.63 4.98
CA LYS A 130 11.17 -4.14 3.63
C LYS A 130 11.91 -3.33 2.56
N LEU A 131 11.24 -2.76 1.56
CA LEU A 131 11.91 -2.01 0.47
C LEU A 131 12.92 -0.99 0.97
N LYS A 132 12.64 -0.32 2.09
CA LYS A 132 13.52 0.69 2.70
C LYS A 132 14.70 0.08 3.47
N GLY A 133 14.59 -1.18 3.91
CA GLY A 133 15.41 -1.75 4.99
C GLY A 133 16.92 -1.77 4.76
N LEU A 134 17.39 -1.84 3.51
CA LEU A 134 18.81 -1.86 3.16
C LEU A 134 19.23 -0.70 2.25
N LEU A 135 18.32 0.23 1.96
CA LEU A 135 18.68 1.44 1.20
C LEU A 135 19.45 2.42 2.10
N PRO A 136 20.30 3.30 1.51
CA PRO A 136 20.93 4.38 2.27
C PRO A 136 19.90 5.21 3.03
N ALA A 137 20.24 5.68 4.23
CA ALA A 137 19.30 6.35 5.14
C ALA A 137 18.66 7.62 4.55
N GLU A 138 19.38 8.31 3.66
CA GLU A 138 18.95 9.52 2.98
C GLU A 138 18.07 9.26 1.74
N THR A 139 17.88 7.99 1.36
CA THR A 139 17.08 7.64 0.18
C THR A 139 15.62 8.02 0.39
N ILE A 140 15.10 8.83 -0.53
CA ILE A 140 13.68 9.19 -0.55
C ILE A 140 12.91 8.07 -1.23
N ILE A 141 12.09 7.39 -0.45
CA ILE A 141 11.20 6.31 -0.90
C ILE A 141 9.78 6.58 -0.43
N GLY A 142 8.81 6.48 -1.34
CA GLY A 142 7.40 6.42 -1.01
C GLY A 142 6.87 5.01 -1.29
N HIS A 143 6.30 4.34 -0.28
CA HIS A 143 5.92 2.95 -0.45
C HIS A 143 4.62 2.58 0.28
N LYS A 144 4.06 1.42 -0.05
CA LYS A 144 2.89 0.83 0.61
C LYS A 144 3.08 -0.66 0.77
N THR A 145 3.01 -1.11 2.01
CA THR A 145 3.10 -2.52 2.40
C THR A 145 1.74 -3.22 2.30
N GLY A 146 1.77 -4.54 2.14
CA GLY A 146 0.62 -5.43 2.29
C GLY A 146 1.06 -6.72 2.98
N SER A 147 0.27 -7.19 3.95
CA SER A 147 0.62 -8.38 4.74
C SER A 147 -0.66 -9.10 5.13
N SER A 148 -0.76 -10.39 4.82
CA SER A 148 -1.83 -11.24 5.33
C SER A 148 -1.51 -11.78 6.71
N ASP A 149 -2.53 -12.25 7.41
CA ASP A 149 -2.34 -13.15 8.55
C ASP A 149 -1.79 -14.50 8.09
N ARG A 150 -1.35 -15.32 9.04
CA ARG A 150 -0.97 -16.70 8.79
C ARG A 150 -2.18 -17.60 8.98
N ASP A 151 -2.32 -18.58 8.08
CA ASP A 151 -3.34 -19.61 8.21
C ASP A 151 -2.99 -20.65 9.31
N SER A 152 -3.85 -21.65 9.47
CA SER A 152 -3.67 -22.72 10.47
C SER A 152 -2.42 -23.59 10.23
N THR A 153 -1.81 -23.54 9.05
CA THR A 153 -0.57 -24.24 8.71
C THR A 153 0.68 -23.40 8.97
N GLY A 154 0.49 -22.12 9.29
CA GLY A 154 1.56 -21.12 9.42
C GLY A 154 1.94 -20.44 8.11
N MET A 155 1.23 -20.75 7.00
CA MET A 155 1.47 -20.12 5.71
C MET A 155 0.94 -18.68 5.67
N LYS A 156 1.72 -17.78 5.12
CA LYS A 156 1.37 -16.38 4.86
C LYS A 156 1.03 -16.20 3.39
N ALA A 157 -0.21 -15.88 3.09
CA ALA A 157 -0.72 -15.77 1.71
C ALA A 157 -0.09 -14.60 0.93
N GLY A 158 0.29 -13.53 1.63
CA GLY A 158 0.96 -12.40 1.01
C GLY A 158 1.81 -11.61 2.01
N ASP A 159 3.03 -11.26 1.59
CA ASP A 159 3.90 -10.32 2.29
C ASP A 159 4.61 -9.45 1.26
N ASN A 160 4.17 -8.21 1.13
CA ASN A 160 4.38 -7.40 -0.05
C ASN A 160 4.87 -6.01 0.32
N ASP A 161 5.61 -5.40 -0.61
CA ASP A 161 5.87 -3.96 -0.60
C ASP A 161 5.99 -3.45 -2.04
N MET A 162 5.49 -2.25 -2.29
CA MET A 162 5.59 -1.57 -3.58
C MET A 162 5.76 -0.07 -3.40
N GLY A 163 6.53 0.56 -4.29
CA GLY A 163 6.80 1.98 -4.14
C GLY A 163 7.58 2.59 -5.30
N PHE A 164 7.97 3.83 -5.08
CA PHE A 164 8.90 4.58 -5.93
C PHE A 164 10.10 5.04 -5.11
N VAL A 165 11.25 5.12 -5.76
CA VAL A 165 12.52 5.53 -5.15
C VAL A 165 13.11 6.64 -6.00
N TYR A 166 13.47 7.75 -5.38
CA TYR A 166 14.21 8.83 -6.03
C TYR A 166 15.71 8.56 -5.99
N LEU A 167 16.38 8.79 -7.13
CA LEU A 167 17.82 8.64 -7.25
C LEU A 167 18.56 9.84 -6.64
N PRO A 168 19.77 9.64 -6.09
CA PRO A 168 20.48 10.67 -5.31
C PRO A 168 20.91 11.89 -6.13
N HIS A 169 21.02 11.77 -7.46
CA HIS A 169 21.53 12.84 -8.34
C HIS A 169 20.44 13.73 -8.95
N GLY A 170 19.20 13.67 -8.41
CA GLY A 170 18.13 14.64 -8.65
C GLY A 170 17.26 14.38 -9.87
N GLY A 171 15.96 14.28 -9.65
CA GLY A 171 14.93 14.25 -10.67
C GLY A 171 14.52 12.88 -11.20
N ASP A 172 15.42 11.92 -11.28
CA ASP A 172 15.12 10.57 -11.75
C ASP A 172 14.59 9.69 -10.62
N HIS A 173 13.78 8.71 -11.00
CA HIS A 173 13.17 7.75 -10.10
C HIS A 173 13.05 6.39 -10.77
N TYR A 174 12.79 5.36 -9.97
CA TYR A 174 12.26 4.10 -10.46
C TYR A 174 11.10 3.64 -9.59
N THR A 175 10.29 2.75 -10.14
CA THR A 175 9.20 2.10 -9.42
C THR A 175 9.50 0.62 -9.23
N ILE A 176 9.13 0.08 -8.08
CA ILE A 176 9.43 -1.29 -7.69
C ILE A 176 8.22 -1.92 -7.00
N ALA A 177 7.98 -3.22 -7.24
CA ALA A 177 7.01 -4.01 -6.52
C ALA A 177 7.59 -5.41 -6.26
N VAL A 178 7.68 -5.80 -5.01
CA VAL A 178 8.13 -7.12 -4.58
C VAL A 178 7.00 -7.79 -3.80
N PHE A 179 6.51 -8.90 -4.33
CA PHE A 179 5.41 -9.66 -3.76
C PHE A 179 5.89 -11.07 -3.42
N ILE A 180 5.72 -11.44 -2.16
CA ILE A 180 5.94 -12.80 -1.66
C ILE A 180 4.56 -13.42 -1.45
N THR A 181 4.35 -14.62 -1.97
CA THR A 181 3.09 -15.34 -1.85
C THR A 181 3.33 -16.74 -1.30
N ASP A 182 2.37 -17.22 -0.52
CA ASP A 182 2.33 -18.58 0.03
C ASP A 182 3.62 -18.97 0.80
N SER A 183 4.10 -18.03 1.61
CA SER A 183 5.37 -18.19 2.32
C SER A 183 5.21 -18.94 3.65
N MET A 184 6.09 -19.92 3.85
CA MET A 184 6.28 -20.59 5.14
C MET A 184 7.39 -19.96 5.99
N GLU A 185 8.14 -19.01 5.42
CA GLU A 185 9.19 -18.29 6.12
C GLU A 185 8.61 -17.30 7.16
N ASP A 186 9.40 -16.97 8.17
CA ASP A 186 9.00 -15.95 9.14
C ASP A 186 8.97 -14.53 8.53
N ASP A 187 8.35 -13.60 9.24
CA ASP A 187 8.17 -12.22 8.75
C ASP A 187 9.50 -11.49 8.58
N LYS A 188 10.49 -11.81 9.41
CA LYS A 188 11.84 -11.25 9.31
C LYS A 188 12.56 -11.72 8.05
N THR A 189 12.44 -13.01 7.73
CA THR A 189 13.01 -13.59 6.50
C THR A 189 12.33 -12.99 5.26
N ASN A 190 11.00 -12.89 5.24
CA ASN A 190 10.26 -12.27 4.15
C ASN A 190 10.68 -10.80 3.95
N ALA A 191 10.76 -10.03 5.04
CA ALA A 191 11.21 -8.65 4.98
C ALA A 191 12.64 -8.52 4.44
N ALA A 192 13.55 -9.40 4.89
CA ALA A 192 14.94 -9.43 4.41
C ALA A 192 15.04 -9.75 2.91
N ILE A 193 14.21 -10.66 2.39
CA ILE A 193 14.14 -10.97 0.96
C ILE A 193 13.73 -9.71 0.17
N ILE A 194 12.67 -9.02 0.61
CA ILE A 194 12.20 -7.78 -0.02
C ILE A 194 13.31 -6.72 0.00
N ALA A 195 13.97 -6.53 1.15
CA ALA A 195 15.04 -5.55 1.30
C ALA A 195 16.25 -5.84 0.43
N GLN A 196 16.67 -7.11 0.32
CA GLN A 196 17.79 -7.52 -0.53
C GLN A 196 17.50 -7.29 -2.02
N ILE A 197 16.27 -7.62 -2.47
CA ILE A 197 15.86 -7.34 -3.85
C ILE A 197 15.87 -5.83 -4.11
N SER A 198 15.30 -5.04 -3.20
CA SER A 198 15.30 -3.57 -3.30
C SER A 198 16.72 -3.01 -3.38
N LYS A 199 17.63 -3.49 -2.52
CA LYS A 199 19.04 -3.07 -2.53
C LYS A 199 19.74 -3.41 -3.83
N ALA A 200 19.56 -4.64 -4.34
CA ALA A 200 20.18 -5.06 -5.61
C ALA A 200 19.70 -4.20 -6.79
N VAL A 201 18.40 -3.87 -6.85
CA VAL A 201 17.85 -2.97 -7.88
C VAL A 201 18.41 -1.55 -7.72
N TYR A 202 18.46 -1.03 -6.50
CA TYR A 202 19.01 0.30 -6.22
C TYR A 202 20.47 0.41 -6.65
N ASP A 203 21.30 -0.55 -6.30
CA ASP A 203 22.73 -0.56 -6.66
C ASP A 203 22.92 -0.61 -8.17
N TYR A 204 22.21 -1.52 -8.85
CA TYR A 204 22.27 -1.65 -10.30
C TYR A 204 21.88 -0.35 -11.03
N ILE A 205 20.77 0.27 -10.63
CA ILE A 205 20.29 1.49 -11.28
C ILE A 205 21.25 2.66 -11.04
N ASN A 206 21.79 2.81 -9.82
CA ASN A 206 22.79 3.85 -9.55
C ASN A 206 24.09 3.64 -10.35
N GLU A 207 24.53 2.39 -10.54
CA GLU A 207 25.72 2.08 -11.35
C GLU A 207 25.55 2.49 -12.81
N ILE A 208 24.39 2.23 -13.42
CA ILE A 208 24.13 2.57 -14.82
C ILE A 208 23.76 4.03 -15.06
N SER A 209 23.41 4.77 -14.00
CA SER A 209 23.02 6.20 -14.05
C SER A 209 24.17 7.14 -13.68
N SER A 210 25.32 6.60 -13.29
CA SER A 210 26.57 7.33 -12.96
C SER A 210 27.43 7.48 -14.18
#